data_2aaa3097b4959780e799d382629b5aa5
#
_entry.id   2aaa3097b4959780e799d382629b5aa5
#
_cell.length_a   1.000
_cell.length_b   1.000
_cell.length_c   1.000
_cell.angle_alpha   90.00
_cell.angle_beta   90.00
_cell.angle_gamma   90.00
#
_symmetry.space_group_name_H-M   'P 1'
#
loop_
_entity.id
_entity.type
_entity.pdbx_description
1 polymer ?
#
loop_
_entity_poly.entity_id
_entity_poly.type
_entity_poly.pdbx_seq_one_letter_code
_entity_poly.pdbx_strand_id
1 'polypeptide(L)'
;MNLNAFISKAAAPVNFITSWEAPSNIALIKYWGKEDIQIPKNPSLSFTLSSSVTKTSVNFKPSNSENFDFDFFFDGTLRPDFNPKLLTFFKNIEYYIPWINGYKLIIKSNNSFPHSSGIASSASAMAALSLCLMDLENYLFPKMSEAFFYQKASFLARLGSGSASRSIQGPVTIWGENKTLKNSSNLFAISFGDGLNKIFNSYQDTILLVDKGVKSVSSSKGHDLMHNNPFAENRFLQASNNLDSLLPIMKSGDLESFIKIVELEALSLHAMMMTSKPYFILVKPNTLEIINKVWELRTSQKLPICFTLDAGANVHLLYPLAYKKDISAFIDQELKVFCQNGQYISDQVGKGAIKF
;
A
#
# COMPACT_ATOMS: atom_id res chain seq x y z
N MET A 1 10.83 4.79 -19.52
CA MET A 1 10.60 6.24 -19.26
C MET A 1 11.89 6.84 -18.71
N ASN A 2 12.25 8.07 -19.10
CA ASN A 2 13.49 8.71 -18.64
C ASN A 2 13.27 9.29 -17.23
N LEU A 3 14.07 8.90 -16.23
CA LEU A 3 14.05 9.44 -14.86
C LEU A 3 14.20 10.96 -14.80
N ASN A 4 14.88 11.55 -15.79
CA ASN A 4 15.06 13.00 -15.89
C ASN A 4 13.72 13.77 -16.01
N ALA A 5 12.65 13.11 -16.47
CA ALA A 5 11.32 13.73 -16.52
C ALA A 5 10.77 14.10 -15.13
N PHE A 6 11.26 13.46 -14.07
CA PHE A 6 10.84 13.73 -12.70
C PHE A 6 11.69 14.78 -11.98
N ILE A 7 12.74 15.32 -12.62
CA ILE A 7 13.61 16.33 -11.98
C ILE A 7 12.96 17.70 -12.11
N SER A 8 12.71 18.35 -10.97
CA SER A 8 12.27 19.74 -10.92
C SER A 8 13.44 20.71 -11.03
N LYS A 9 13.13 21.96 -11.33
CA LYS A 9 14.07 23.07 -11.21
C LYS A 9 14.19 23.50 -9.74
N ALA A 10 15.28 24.17 -9.41
CA ALA A 10 15.37 24.94 -8.18
C ALA A 10 14.35 26.10 -8.21
N ALA A 11 13.81 26.45 -7.05
CA ALA A 11 12.90 27.58 -6.89
C ALA A 11 13.18 28.29 -5.57
N ALA A 12 12.89 29.60 -5.53
CA ALA A 12 12.97 30.37 -4.31
C ALA A 12 11.93 29.86 -3.30
N PRO A 13 12.29 29.68 -2.02
CA PRO A 13 11.37 29.14 -1.04
C PRO A 13 10.28 30.18 -0.67
N VAL A 14 9.07 29.69 -0.42
CA VAL A 14 7.89 30.45 -0.01
C VAL A 14 7.24 29.81 1.22
N ASN A 15 6.47 30.55 2.00
CA ASN A 15 5.63 29.94 3.03
C ASN A 15 4.46 29.25 2.36
N PHE A 16 4.25 27.96 2.67
CA PHE A 16 3.18 27.16 2.11
C PHE A 16 2.66 26.15 3.11
N ILE A 17 1.37 25.93 3.11
CA ILE A 17 0.71 24.92 3.95
C ILE A 17 -0.22 24.07 3.06
N THR A 18 -0.17 22.77 3.26
CA THR A 18 -1.08 21.84 2.57
C THR A 18 -1.35 20.60 3.40
N SER A 19 -2.45 19.93 3.08
CA SER A 19 -2.90 18.72 3.79
C SER A 19 -3.51 17.72 2.82
N TRP A 20 -3.07 16.46 2.95
CA TRP A 20 -3.56 15.35 2.15
C TRP A 20 -3.90 14.14 3.01
N GLU A 21 -4.98 13.46 2.64
CA GLU A 21 -5.35 12.15 3.12
C GLU A 21 -5.01 11.13 2.05
N ALA A 22 -4.23 10.10 2.40
CA ALA A 22 -3.94 9.00 1.48
C ALA A 22 -4.39 7.67 2.09
N PRO A 23 -5.01 6.79 1.29
CA PRO A 23 -5.48 5.49 1.75
C PRO A 23 -4.32 4.52 2.00
N SER A 24 -4.51 3.60 2.91
CA SER A 24 -3.79 2.34 2.85
C SER A 24 -4.23 1.54 1.62
N ASN A 25 -3.46 0.53 1.25
CA ASN A 25 -3.82 -0.37 0.17
C ASN A 25 -3.56 -1.82 0.55
N ILE A 26 -4.39 -2.73 0.03
CA ILE A 26 -4.22 -4.16 0.19
C ILE A 26 -3.88 -4.82 -1.14
N ALA A 27 -2.72 -5.46 -1.21
CA ALA A 27 -2.29 -6.12 -2.43
C ALA A 27 -3.07 -7.41 -2.68
N LEU A 28 -3.56 -7.58 -3.90
CA LEU A 28 -4.19 -8.79 -4.43
C LEU A 28 -3.17 -9.62 -5.23
N ILE A 29 -2.29 -8.96 -6.00
CA ILE A 29 -1.05 -9.54 -6.51
C ILE A 29 0.08 -8.98 -5.68
N LYS A 30 0.82 -9.83 -4.99
CA LYS A 30 1.76 -9.45 -3.94
C LYS A 30 3.07 -8.91 -4.48
N TYR A 31 3.51 -7.78 -3.91
CA TYR A 31 4.85 -7.23 -4.07
C TYR A 31 5.78 -7.87 -3.02
N TRP A 32 6.71 -8.71 -3.47
CA TRP A 32 7.69 -9.36 -2.58
C TRP A 32 8.97 -9.65 -3.34
N GLY A 33 10.02 -8.98 -2.98
CA GLY A 33 11.28 -8.90 -3.72
C GLY A 33 11.43 -7.55 -4.41
N LYS A 34 12.60 -6.95 -4.24
CA LYS A 34 12.96 -5.66 -4.82
C LYS A 34 14.44 -5.64 -5.14
N GLU A 35 14.80 -4.74 -6.02
CA GLU A 35 16.19 -4.35 -6.28
C GLU A 35 16.30 -2.83 -6.22
N ASP A 36 17.52 -2.32 -6.16
CA ASP A 36 17.83 -0.89 -6.05
C ASP A 36 16.95 -0.13 -5.04
N ILE A 37 16.67 1.14 -5.30
CA ILE A 37 15.78 1.94 -4.47
C ILE A 37 14.33 1.62 -4.84
N GLN A 38 13.77 0.57 -4.22
CA GLN A 38 12.36 0.17 -4.32
C GLN A 38 11.90 -0.16 -5.76
N ILE A 39 12.74 -0.81 -6.57
CA ILE A 39 12.32 -1.37 -7.87
C ILE A 39 11.74 -2.77 -7.64
N PRO A 40 10.50 -3.05 -8.08
CA PRO A 40 9.85 -4.33 -7.81
C PRO A 40 10.39 -5.42 -8.74
N LYS A 41 10.54 -6.65 -8.22
CA LYS A 41 10.90 -7.84 -9.01
C LYS A 41 9.74 -8.40 -9.82
N ASN A 42 8.51 -8.09 -9.43
CA ASN A 42 7.29 -8.48 -10.14
C ASN A 42 6.24 -7.37 -10.06
N PRO A 43 5.35 -7.28 -11.05
CA PRO A 43 4.22 -6.36 -10.96
C PRO A 43 3.28 -6.76 -9.82
N SER A 44 2.57 -5.79 -9.29
CA SER A 44 1.62 -5.97 -8.19
C SER A 44 0.36 -5.15 -8.42
N LEU A 45 -0.77 -5.61 -7.86
CA LEU A 45 -2.07 -4.96 -7.95
C LEU A 45 -2.68 -4.85 -6.57
N SER A 46 -3.28 -3.70 -6.24
CA SER A 46 -3.93 -3.44 -4.95
C SER A 46 -5.30 -2.82 -5.11
N PHE A 47 -6.19 -3.10 -4.15
CA PHE A 47 -7.27 -2.20 -3.79
C PHE A 47 -6.73 -1.08 -2.90
N THR A 48 -7.21 0.17 -3.10
CA THR A 48 -7.09 1.23 -2.09
C THR A 48 -8.25 1.12 -1.10
N LEU A 49 -7.99 1.45 0.16
CA LEU A 49 -8.99 1.39 1.22
C LEU A 49 -9.70 2.73 1.40
N SER A 50 -10.93 2.70 1.88
CA SER A 50 -11.75 3.91 2.04
C SER A 50 -11.58 4.58 3.40
N SER A 51 -11.52 3.79 4.47
CA SER A 51 -11.54 4.28 5.85
C SER A 51 -10.18 4.16 6.54
N SER A 52 -9.34 3.23 6.11
CA SER A 52 -7.97 3.07 6.61
C SER A 52 -7.04 4.05 5.90
N VAL A 53 -6.91 5.25 6.44
CA VAL A 53 -6.22 6.39 5.82
C VAL A 53 -5.17 7.01 6.75
N THR A 54 -4.17 7.66 6.15
CA THR A 54 -3.25 8.55 6.85
C THR A 54 -3.50 9.99 6.40
N LYS A 55 -3.71 10.88 7.36
CA LYS A 55 -3.80 12.33 7.14
C LYS A 55 -2.47 12.98 7.45
N THR A 56 -1.94 13.74 6.51
CA THR A 56 -0.68 14.46 6.69
C THR A 56 -0.84 15.92 6.30
N SER A 57 -0.43 16.82 7.19
CA SER A 57 -0.28 18.25 6.92
C SER A 57 1.19 18.61 6.96
N VAL A 58 1.64 19.44 6.02
CA VAL A 58 2.99 19.96 5.97
C VAL A 58 2.95 21.48 5.91
N ASN A 59 3.64 22.13 6.87
CA ASN A 59 3.91 23.56 6.83
C ASN A 59 5.36 23.76 6.38
N PHE A 60 5.54 24.32 5.21
CA PHE A 60 6.80 24.64 4.57
C PHE A 60 7.20 26.07 4.94
N LYS A 61 8.35 26.23 5.59
CA LYS A 61 8.90 27.53 5.96
C LYS A 61 10.26 27.71 5.29
N PRO A 62 10.56 28.86 4.67
CA PRO A 62 11.90 29.13 4.17
C PRO A 62 12.96 28.90 5.24
N SER A 63 14.05 28.23 4.89
CA SER A 63 15.17 27.92 5.77
C SER A 63 16.47 28.00 4.98
N ASN A 64 17.55 28.41 5.67
CA ASN A 64 18.90 28.44 5.13
C ASN A 64 19.77 27.33 5.75
N SER A 65 19.15 26.29 6.28
CA SER A 65 19.86 25.12 6.84
C SER A 65 20.62 24.38 5.74
N GLU A 66 21.86 23.99 6.01
CA GLU A 66 22.64 23.12 5.10
C GLU A 66 22.19 21.64 5.14
N ASN A 67 21.36 21.28 6.11
CA ASN A 67 20.83 19.93 6.30
C ASN A 67 19.30 19.95 6.20
N PHE A 68 18.70 18.77 5.94
CA PHE A 68 17.25 18.63 6.03
C PHE A 68 16.75 19.03 7.41
N ASP A 69 15.93 20.08 7.45
CA ASP A 69 15.36 20.65 8.67
C ASP A 69 13.87 20.28 8.76
N PHE A 70 13.50 19.44 9.71
CA PHE A 70 12.11 19.05 9.89
C PHE A 70 11.79 18.62 11.31
N ASP A 71 10.54 18.87 11.70
CA ASP A 71 9.91 18.35 12.91
C ASP A 71 8.76 17.42 12.49
N PHE A 72 8.74 16.18 13.00
CA PHE A 72 7.69 15.21 12.71
C PHE A 72 6.84 14.94 13.94
N PHE A 73 5.54 15.18 13.80
CA PHE A 73 4.53 14.91 14.83
C PHE A 73 3.62 13.77 14.36
N PHE A 74 3.41 12.77 15.21
CA PHE A 74 2.45 11.71 15.00
C PHE A 74 1.45 11.71 16.14
N ASP A 75 0.14 11.77 15.80
CA ASP A 75 -0.96 11.92 16.77
C ASP A 75 -0.72 13.06 17.79
N GLY A 76 -0.22 14.21 17.28
CA GLY A 76 0.05 15.41 18.06
C GLY A 76 1.34 15.39 18.87
N THR A 77 2.06 14.27 18.92
CA THR A 77 3.31 14.11 19.69
C THR A 77 4.52 14.17 18.77
N LEU A 78 5.55 14.93 19.16
CA LEU A 78 6.84 14.96 18.46
C LEU A 78 7.51 13.58 18.52
N ARG A 79 7.90 13.03 17.36
CA ARG A 79 8.39 11.65 17.20
C ARG A 79 9.74 11.59 16.50
N PRO A 80 10.85 11.88 17.22
CA PRO A 80 12.19 11.80 16.63
C PRO A 80 12.62 10.40 16.20
N ASP A 81 11.97 9.37 16.72
CA ASP A 81 12.20 7.97 16.36
C ASP A 81 11.84 7.65 14.89
N PHE A 82 11.05 8.49 14.22
CA PHE A 82 10.78 8.41 12.78
C PHE A 82 11.83 9.12 11.91
N ASN A 83 12.67 9.98 12.51
CA ASN A 83 13.64 10.79 11.75
C ASN A 83 14.58 9.99 10.85
N PRO A 84 15.14 8.84 11.24
CA PRO A 84 16.01 8.06 10.36
C PRO A 84 15.32 7.65 9.05
N LYS A 85 14.04 7.27 9.12
CA LYS A 85 13.26 6.88 7.95
C LYS A 85 12.92 8.07 7.05
N LEU A 86 12.56 9.21 7.65
CA LEU A 86 12.27 10.44 6.91
C LEU A 86 13.53 11.01 6.25
N LEU A 87 14.67 11.00 6.94
CA LEU A 87 15.95 11.40 6.36
C LEU A 87 16.34 10.54 5.17
N THR A 88 16.14 9.21 5.27
CA THR A 88 16.38 8.31 4.14
C THR A 88 15.46 8.66 2.96
N PHE A 89 14.18 8.94 3.23
CA PHE A 89 13.24 9.36 2.22
C PHE A 89 13.67 10.66 1.54
N PHE A 90 13.98 11.71 2.32
CA PHE A 90 14.40 13.00 1.77
C PHE A 90 15.67 12.89 0.93
N LYS A 91 16.66 12.12 1.36
CA LYS A 91 17.87 11.83 0.57
C LYS A 91 17.54 11.12 -0.77
N ASN A 92 16.57 10.22 -0.78
CA ASN A 92 16.19 9.50 -1.99
C ASN A 92 15.45 10.39 -3.01
N ILE A 93 14.77 11.46 -2.55
CA ILE A 93 13.97 12.34 -3.43
C ILE A 93 14.65 13.66 -3.75
N GLU A 94 15.68 14.06 -3.03
CA GLU A 94 16.39 15.36 -3.15
C GLU A 94 16.79 15.67 -4.60
N TYR A 95 17.34 14.69 -5.30
CA TYR A 95 17.74 14.84 -6.69
C TYR A 95 16.56 15.21 -7.62
N TYR A 96 15.36 14.72 -7.31
CA TYR A 96 14.15 14.94 -8.13
C TYR A 96 13.40 16.21 -7.75
N ILE A 97 13.58 16.73 -6.53
CA ILE A 97 12.93 17.93 -6.01
C ILE A 97 13.95 18.79 -5.24
N PRO A 98 15.00 19.33 -5.92
CA PRO A 98 16.12 20.02 -5.27
C PRO A 98 15.67 21.27 -4.49
N TRP A 99 14.49 21.83 -4.75
CA TRP A 99 13.92 22.95 -4.02
C TRP A 99 13.65 22.61 -2.54
N ILE A 100 13.56 21.33 -2.15
CA ILE A 100 13.26 20.92 -0.76
C ILE A 100 14.31 21.39 0.25
N ASN A 101 15.55 21.56 -0.17
CA ASN A 101 16.65 22.02 0.70
C ASN A 101 16.47 23.48 1.18
N GLY A 102 15.61 24.27 0.54
CA GLY A 102 15.28 25.61 0.96
C GLY A 102 14.26 25.69 2.10
N TYR A 103 13.86 24.58 2.72
CA TYR A 103 12.74 24.55 3.64
C TYR A 103 13.03 23.87 4.97
N LYS A 104 12.46 24.45 6.05
CA LYS A 104 12.09 23.72 7.26
C LYS A 104 10.68 23.17 7.10
N LEU A 105 10.51 21.88 7.37
CA LEU A 105 9.23 21.17 7.26
C LEU A 105 8.63 20.89 8.65
N ILE A 106 7.43 21.37 8.93
CA ILE A 106 6.67 20.94 10.11
C ILE A 106 5.62 19.95 9.63
N ILE A 107 5.85 18.67 9.87
CA ILE A 107 5.05 17.56 9.37
C ILE A 107 4.17 17.04 10.51
N LYS A 108 2.86 17.07 10.32
CA LYS A 108 1.90 16.50 11.27
C LYS A 108 1.13 15.36 10.59
N SER A 109 1.16 14.17 11.17
CA SER A 109 0.53 13.00 10.59
C SER A 109 -0.29 12.23 11.64
N ASN A 110 -1.37 11.61 11.21
CA ASN A 110 -2.17 10.69 12.03
C ASN A 110 -2.83 9.63 11.17
N ASN A 111 -3.10 8.47 11.77
CA ASN A 111 -3.79 7.35 11.12
C ASN A 111 -5.20 7.21 11.67
N SER A 112 -6.14 6.77 10.82
CA SER A 112 -7.48 6.33 11.24
C SER A 112 -7.49 4.89 11.78
N PHE A 113 -6.36 4.18 11.74
CA PHE A 113 -6.20 2.78 12.12
C PHE A 113 -4.95 2.59 13.00
N PRO A 114 -4.85 1.51 13.80
CA PRO A 114 -3.72 1.30 14.69
C PRO A 114 -2.39 1.23 13.95
N HIS A 115 -1.40 1.99 14.42
CA HIS A 115 -0.05 1.94 13.88
C HIS A 115 0.57 0.54 14.10
N SER A 116 1.36 0.05 13.15
CA SER A 116 2.02 -1.26 13.18
C SER A 116 1.10 -2.49 13.08
N SER A 117 -0.22 -2.32 12.87
CA SER A 117 -1.19 -3.41 12.77
C SER A 117 -1.11 -4.26 11.48
N GLY A 118 -0.11 -4.04 10.64
CA GLY A 118 0.02 -4.75 9.36
C GLY A 118 -0.81 -4.15 8.21
N ILE A 119 -1.51 -3.05 8.44
CA ILE A 119 -2.38 -2.37 7.46
C ILE A 119 -1.56 -1.33 6.67
N ALA A 120 -0.41 -1.69 6.16
CA ALA A 120 0.46 -0.88 5.28
C ALA A 120 0.55 0.63 5.63
N SER A 121 0.58 1.00 6.94
CA SER A 121 0.65 2.41 7.40
C SER A 121 1.82 3.20 6.80
N SER A 122 2.91 2.51 6.47
CA SER A 122 4.04 3.11 5.76
C SER A 122 3.69 3.56 4.34
N ALA A 123 2.77 2.85 3.68
CA ALA A 123 2.34 3.18 2.33
C ALA A 123 1.49 4.45 2.31
N SER A 124 0.45 4.52 3.12
CA SER A 124 -0.42 5.70 3.22
C SER A 124 0.34 6.94 3.71
N ALA A 125 1.26 6.79 4.69
CA ALA A 125 2.03 7.91 5.20
C ALA A 125 2.97 8.51 4.15
N MET A 126 3.74 7.67 3.40
CA MET A 126 4.63 8.18 2.35
C MET A 126 3.84 8.72 1.15
N ALA A 127 2.67 8.16 0.85
CA ALA A 127 1.78 8.70 -0.18
C ALA A 127 1.26 10.10 0.20
N ALA A 128 0.72 10.28 1.41
CA ALA A 128 0.22 11.57 1.88
C ALA A 128 1.33 12.64 1.92
N LEU A 129 2.52 12.28 2.42
CA LEU A 129 3.66 13.19 2.44
C LEU A 129 4.10 13.58 1.02
N SER A 130 4.19 12.61 0.10
CA SER A 130 4.57 12.88 -1.30
C SER A 130 3.56 13.77 -2.01
N LEU A 131 2.27 13.63 -1.74
CA LEU A 131 1.23 14.51 -2.27
C LEU A 131 1.35 15.94 -1.72
N CYS A 132 1.71 16.10 -0.43
CA CYS A 132 2.01 17.43 0.13
C CYS A 132 3.22 18.08 -0.57
N LEU A 133 4.27 17.30 -0.86
CA LEU A 133 5.44 17.78 -1.60
C LEU A 133 5.06 18.21 -3.02
N MET A 134 4.27 17.39 -3.72
CA MET A 134 3.81 17.68 -5.07
C MET A 134 2.87 18.89 -5.14
N ASP A 135 2.11 19.13 -4.08
CA ASP A 135 1.23 20.30 -4.02
C ASP A 135 2.01 21.61 -3.94
N LEU A 136 3.08 21.64 -3.14
CA LEU A 136 4.03 22.76 -3.17
C LEU A 136 4.70 22.87 -4.54
N GLU A 137 5.15 21.77 -5.12
CA GLU A 137 5.79 21.80 -6.45
C GLU A 137 4.85 22.36 -7.51
N ASN A 138 3.57 21.96 -7.49
CA ASN A 138 2.56 22.48 -8.41
C ASN A 138 2.29 23.99 -8.19
N TYR A 139 2.39 24.45 -6.94
CA TYR A 139 2.33 25.89 -6.64
C TYR A 139 3.54 26.65 -7.21
N LEU A 140 4.74 26.09 -7.07
CA LEU A 140 5.99 26.69 -7.59
C LEU A 140 6.03 26.64 -9.14
N PHE A 141 5.42 25.63 -9.75
CA PHE A 141 5.44 25.38 -11.20
C PHE A 141 4.02 25.11 -11.74
N PRO A 142 3.15 26.13 -11.86
CA PRO A 142 1.71 25.96 -12.06
C PRO A 142 1.28 25.43 -13.45
N LYS A 143 2.22 25.05 -14.33
CA LYS A 143 1.91 24.45 -15.63
C LYS A 143 1.92 22.91 -15.62
N MET A 144 1.95 22.32 -14.45
CA MET A 144 1.94 20.87 -14.29
C MET A 144 0.57 20.29 -14.65
N SER A 145 0.53 19.24 -15.48
CA SER A 145 -0.73 18.54 -15.74
C SER A 145 -1.11 17.67 -14.53
N GLU A 146 -2.41 17.46 -14.32
CA GLU A 146 -2.91 16.59 -13.26
C GLU A 146 -2.36 15.16 -13.38
N ALA A 147 -2.29 14.62 -14.60
CA ALA A 147 -1.72 13.30 -14.84
C ALA A 147 -0.26 13.21 -14.40
N PHE A 148 0.56 14.22 -14.69
CA PHE A 148 1.96 14.25 -14.26
C PHE A 148 2.09 14.45 -12.75
N PHE A 149 1.22 15.26 -12.14
CA PHE A 149 1.15 15.46 -10.69
C PHE A 149 1.02 14.11 -9.96
N TYR A 150 0.00 13.32 -10.29
CA TYR A 150 -0.21 12.02 -9.65
C TYR A 150 0.88 10.99 -10.00
N GLN A 151 1.38 11.02 -11.23
CA GLN A 151 2.48 10.15 -11.65
C GLN A 151 3.75 10.41 -10.83
N LYS A 152 4.15 11.69 -10.68
CA LYS A 152 5.32 12.07 -9.89
C LYS A 152 5.09 11.87 -8.40
N ALA A 153 3.88 12.13 -7.88
CA ALA A 153 3.52 11.79 -6.50
C ALA A 153 3.73 10.30 -6.21
N SER A 154 3.26 9.43 -7.11
CA SER A 154 3.44 7.98 -7.02
C SER A 154 4.92 7.57 -7.09
N PHE A 155 5.69 8.21 -7.97
CA PHE A 155 7.13 8.01 -8.08
C PHE A 155 7.85 8.37 -6.78
N LEU A 156 7.61 9.55 -6.21
CA LEU A 156 8.22 10.00 -4.95
C LEU A 156 7.80 9.09 -3.78
N ALA A 157 6.52 8.76 -3.67
CA ALA A 157 5.99 7.87 -2.63
C ALA A 157 6.70 6.51 -2.62
N ARG A 158 6.95 5.94 -3.81
CA ARG A 158 7.70 4.69 -3.99
C ARG A 158 9.10 4.76 -3.35
N LEU A 159 9.80 5.88 -3.50
CA LEU A 159 11.15 6.06 -2.96
C LEU A 159 11.19 6.04 -1.41
N GLY A 160 10.07 6.31 -0.76
CA GLY A 160 9.90 6.20 0.69
C GLY A 160 9.41 4.82 1.15
N SER A 161 8.53 4.21 0.36
CA SER A 161 8.00 2.86 0.59
C SER A 161 7.43 2.33 -0.73
N GLY A 162 7.92 1.20 -1.23
CA GLY A 162 7.53 0.69 -2.55
C GLY A 162 6.01 0.64 -2.74
N SER A 163 5.29 0.04 -1.80
CA SER A 163 3.82 -0.07 -1.83
C SER A 163 3.08 1.28 -1.78
N ALA A 164 3.75 2.38 -1.37
CA ALA A 164 3.15 3.71 -1.31
C ALA A 164 2.79 4.26 -2.69
N SER A 165 3.48 3.80 -3.74
CA SER A 165 3.11 4.12 -5.12
C SER A 165 1.64 3.83 -5.43
N ARG A 166 1.07 2.78 -4.81
CA ARG A 166 -0.30 2.32 -5.01
C ARG A 166 -1.34 2.98 -4.09
N SER A 167 -0.92 3.92 -3.24
CA SER A 167 -1.79 4.67 -2.32
C SER A 167 -2.11 6.10 -2.79
N ILE A 168 -1.75 6.46 -4.02
CA ILE A 168 -1.98 7.79 -4.61
C ILE A 168 -3.35 7.84 -5.28
N GLN A 169 -3.62 6.89 -6.16
CA GLN A 169 -4.88 6.81 -6.92
C GLN A 169 -5.66 5.58 -6.47
N GLY A 170 -6.88 5.41 -6.99
CA GLY A 170 -7.76 4.26 -6.74
C GLY A 170 -8.78 4.10 -7.87
N PRO A 171 -9.73 3.18 -7.73
CA PRO A 171 -9.93 2.19 -6.68
C PRO A 171 -8.95 1.00 -6.74
N VAL A 172 -8.40 0.72 -7.91
CA VAL A 172 -7.45 -0.35 -8.19
C VAL A 172 -6.20 0.26 -8.80
N THR A 173 -5.05 -0.13 -8.30
CA THR A 173 -3.77 0.38 -8.79
C THR A 173 -2.79 -0.74 -9.08
N ILE A 174 -2.00 -0.57 -10.13
CA ILE A 174 -0.99 -1.52 -10.59
C ILE A 174 0.37 -0.83 -10.57
N TRP A 175 1.38 -1.51 -10.02
CA TRP A 175 2.75 -1.06 -10.00
C TRP A 175 3.68 -2.19 -10.40
N GLY A 176 4.61 -1.88 -11.27
CA GLY A 176 5.54 -2.80 -11.90
C GLY A 176 5.26 -2.93 -13.40
N GLU A 177 6.31 -3.11 -14.19
CA GLU A 177 6.19 -3.35 -15.63
C GLU A 177 5.48 -4.66 -15.92
N ASN A 178 4.55 -4.62 -16.88
CA ASN A 178 3.81 -5.77 -17.36
C ASN A 178 3.63 -5.69 -18.87
N LYS A 179 3.83 -6.80 -19.57
CA LYS A 179 3.83 -6.85 -21.04
C LYS A 179 2.47 -6.59 -21.68
N THR A 180 1.39 -6.87 -20.96
CA THR A 180 0.00 -6.74 -21.46
C THR A 180 -0.60 -5.36 -21.16
N LEU A 181 0.00 -4.60 -20.24
CA LEU A 181 -0.49 -3.29 -19.81
C LEU A 181 0.39 -2.16 -20.35
N LYS A 182 -0.18 -1.39 -21.28
CA LYS A 182 0.45 -0.15 -21.73
C LYS A 182 0.61 0.82 -20.56
N ASN A 183 1.73 1.54 -20.53
CA ASN A 183 2.08 2.53 -19.51
C ASN A 183 2.32 1.97 -18.10
N SER A 184 2.32 0.64 -17.91
CA SER A 184 2.81 0.05 -16.66
C SER A 184 4.29 0.40 -16.45
N SER A 185 4.71 0.58 -15.19
CA SER A 185 6.05 1.07 -14.87
C SER A 185 6.54 0.52 -13.54
N ASN A 186 7.84 0.27 -13.46
CA ASN A 186 8.53 -0.01 -12.20
C ASN A 186 8.74 1.26 -11.36
N LEU A 187 8.56 2.45 -11.96
CA LEU A 187 8.86 3.73 -11.31
C LEU A 187 7.68 4.34 -10.56
N PHE A 188 6.44 4.07 -10.99
CA PHE A 188 5.20 4.60 -10.42
C PHE A 188 4.05 3.63 -10.66
N ALA A 189 2.98 3.77 -9.90
CA ALA A 189 1.76 3.00 -10.12
C ALA A 189 0.81 3.74 -11.09
N ILE A 190 -0.02 2.95 -11.77
CA ILE A 190 -1.11 3.43 -12.63
C ILE A 190 -2.45 3.00 -12.07
N SER A 191 -3.51 3.77 -12.32
CA SER A 191 -4.87 3.36 -11.99
C SER A 191 -5.40 2.34 -13.02
N PHE A 192 -6.09 1.31 -12.52
CA PHE A 192 -6.85 0.35 -13.33
C PHE A 192 -8.34 0.60 -13.10
N GLY A 193 -8.86 1.66 -13.71
CA GLY A 193 -10.28 2.04 -13.60
C GLY A 193 -11.09 1.67 -14.83
N ASP A 194 -10.48 1.70 -16.01
CA ASP A 194 -11.17 1.45 -17.28
C ASP A 194 -11.55 -0.02 -17.46
N GLY A 195 -12.87 -0.25 -17.49
CA GLY A 195 -13.43 -1.60 -17.64
C GLY A 195 -13.46 -2.44 -16.36
N LEU A 196 -13.15 -1.86 -15.20
CA LEU A 196 -13.35 -2.55 -13.91
C LEU A 196 -14.84 -2.87 -13.71
N ASN A 197 -15.17 -4.12 -13.38
CA ASN A 197 -16.55 -4.50 -13.09
C ASN A 197 -17.04 -3.76 -11.84
N LYS A 198 -18.26 -3.24 -11.90
CA LYS A 198 -18.88 -2.42 -10.83
C LYS A 198 -18.90 -3.10 -9.47
N ILE A 199 -18.88 -4.44 -9.43
CA ILE A 199 -18.88 -5.19 -8.18
C ILE A 199 -17.64 -4.86 -7.30
N PHE A 200 -16.51 -4.52 -7.92
CA PHE A 200 -15.27 -4.20 -7.21
C PHE A 200 -15.21 -2.75 -6.69
N ASN A 201 -16.10 -1.85 -7.15
CA ASN A 201 -16.10 -0.44 -6.69
C ASN A 201 -16.54 -0.27 -5.24
N SER A 202 -17.24 -1.26 -4.70
CA SER A 202 -17.73 -1.28 -3.31
C SER A 202 -17.39 -2.61 -2.61
N TYR A 203 -16.33 -3.29 -3.10
CA TYR A 203 -15.88 -4.53 -2.49
C TYR A 203 -15.48 -4.27 -1.04
N GLN A 204 -15.96 -5.11 -0.13
CA GLN A 204 -15.70 -4.96 1.29
C GLN A 204 -14.35 -5.57 1.64
N ASP A 205 -13.68 -4.98 2.61
CA ASP A 205 -12.47 -5.49 3.24
C ASP A 205 -12.64 -5.41 4.76
N THR A 206 -12.84 -6.55 5.40
CA THR A 206 -12.87 -6.60 6.86
C THR A 206 -11.54 -7.14 7.37
N ILE A 207 -10.81 -6.31 8.11
CA ILE A 207 -9.48 -6.62 8.59
C ILE A 207 -9.57 -7.22 9.99
N LEU A 208 -9.39 -8.53 10.12
CA LEU A 208 -9.38 -9.25 11.38
C LEU A 208 -8.03 -9.09 12.08
N LEU A 209 -8.02 -8.44 13.23
CA LEU A 209 -6.79 -8.10 13.95
C LEU A 209 -6.36 -9.26 14.86
N VAL A 210 -5.74 -10.26 14.28
CA VAL A 210 -5.25 -11.45 15.00
C VAL A 210 -4.10 -11.10 15.95
N ASP A 211 -3.19 -10.23 15.50
CA ASP A 211 -2.05 -9.77 16.27
C ASP A 211 -1.74 -8.30 15.97
N LYS A 212 -1.74 -7.46 17.01
CA LYS A 212 -1.40 -6.03 16.94
C LYS A 212 0.04 -5.74 17.38
N GLY A 213 0.80 -6.78 17.70
CA GLY A 213 2.18 -6.65 18.17
C GLY A 213 3.15 -6.17 17.10
N VAL A 214 4.36 -5.85 17.54
CA VAL A 214 5.47 -5.49 16.64
C VAL A 214 5.90 -6.74 15.86
N LYS A 215 5.98 -6.61 14.54
CA LYS A 215 6.44 -7.70 13.66
C LYS A 215 7.86 -8.12 14.01
N SER A 216 8.11 -9.42 14.10
CA SER A 216 9.43 -9.99 14.33
C SER A 216 10.43 -9.71 13.20
N VAL A 217 9.92 -9.55 11.97
CA VAL A 217 10.70 -9.22 10.77
C VAL A 217 10.06 -8.06 10.06
N SER A 218 10.84 -7.00 9.78
CA SER A 218 10.37 -5.88 8.98
C SER A 218 10.12 -6.29 7.53
N SER A 219 9.18 -5.63 6.85
CA SER A 219 8.92 -5.90 5.42
C SER A 219 10.18 -5.67 4.57
N SER A 220 11.00 -4.65 4.89
CA SER A 220 12.27 -4.40 4.17
C SER A 220 13.21 -5.59 4.25
N LYS A 221 13.41 -6.15 5.46
CA LYS A 221 14.25 -7.34 5.64
C LYS A 221 13.67 -8.56 4.91
N GLY A 222 12.34 -8.72 4.93
CA GLY A 222 11.67 -9.78 4.20
C GLY A 222 11.88 -9.70 2.69
N HIS A 223 11.81 -8.51 2.10
CA HIS A 223 12.14 -8.29 0.68
C HIS A 223 13.58 -8.67 0.35
N ASP A 224 14.53 -8.31 1.22
CA ASP A 224 15.95 -8.59 1.00
C ASP A 224 16.26 -10.10 1.03
N LEU A 225 15.51 -10.87 1.80
CA LEU A 225 15.65 -12.33 1.88
C LEU A 225 15.25 -13.06 0.58
N MET A 226 14.57 -12.38 -0.34
CA MET A 226 14.23 -12.95 -1.66
C MET A 226 15.45 -13.13 -2.56
N HIS A 227 16.51 -12.35 -2.40
CA HIS A 227 17.72 -12.44 -3.25
C HIS A 227 18.35 -13.85 -3.26
N ASN A 228 18.25 -14.59 -2.16
CA ASN A 228 18.83 -15.92 -2.03
C ASN A 228 17.76 -17.01 -1.82
N ASN A 229 16.49 -16.72 -2.05
CA ASN A 229 15.43 -17.71 -1.93
C ASN A 229 15.39 -18.57 -3.21
N PRO A 230 15.50 -19.93 -3.09
CA PRO A 230 15.57 -20.80 -4.26
C PRO A 230 14.28 -20.81 -5.12
N PHE A 231 13.18 -20.33 -4.59
CA PHE A 231 11.89 -20.27 -5.28
C PHE A 231 11.55 -18.88 -5.82
N ALA A 232 12.43 -17.87 -5.61
CA ALA A 232 12.15 -16.48 -5.89
C ALA A 232 11.77 -16.22 -7.35
N GLU A 233 12.57 -16.71 -8.31
CA GLU A 233 12.34 -16.47 -9.74
C GLU A 233 11.00 -17.05 -10.20
N ASN A 234 10.67 -18.28 -9.80
CA ASN A 234 9.38 -18.89 -10.12
C ASN A 234 8.21 -18.13 -9.46
N ARG A 235 8.43 -17.59 -8.27
CA ARG A 235 7.43 -16.76 -7.60
C ARG A 235 7.17 -15.44 -8.34
N PHE A 236 8.22 -14.78 -8.85
CA PHE A 236 8.07 -13.55 -9.62
C PHE A 236 7.33 -13.80 -10.93
N LEU A 237 7.66 -14.91 -11.61
CA LEU A 237 6.94 -15.34 -12.81
C LEU A 237 5.46 -15.67 -12.50
N GLN A 238 5.17 -16.39 -11.42
CA GLN A 238 3.82 -16.70 -10.97
C GLN A 238 3.01 -15.41 -10.73
N ALA A 239 3.57 -14.41 -10.03
CA ALA A 239 2.89 -13.15 -9.77
C ALA A 239 2.55 -12.40 -11.07
N SER A 240 3.47 -12.39 -12.05
CA SER A 240 3.23 -11.80 -13.35
C SER A 240 2.09 -12.50 -14.10
N ASN A 241 2.09 -13.83 -14.14
CA ASN A 241 1.04 -14.63 -14.78
C ASN A 241 -0.31 -14.47 -14.06
N ASN A 242 -0.30 -14.40 -12.73
CA ASN A 242 -1.51 -14.15 -11.93
C ASN A 242 -2.08 -12.76 -12.21
N LEU A 243 -1.24 -11.73 -12.38
CA LEU A 243 -1.71 -10.42 -12.80
C LEU A 243 -2.39 -10.48 -14.16
N ASP A 244 -1.74 -11.09 -15.16
CA ASP A 244 -2.29 -11.22 -16.51
C ASP A 244 -3.65 -11.93 -16.51
N SER A 245 -3.80 -12.94 -15.65
CA SER A 245 -5.07 -13.66 -15.48
C SER A 245 -6.10 -12.85 -14.71
N LEU A 246 -5.69 -12.06 -13.69
CA LEU A 246 -6.61 -11.31 -12.83
C LEU A 246 -7.26 -10.13 -13.57
N LEU A 247 -6.57 -9.49 -14.50
CA LEU A 247 -7.09 -8.32 -15.21
C LEU A 247 -8.40 -8.59 -15.97
N PRO A 248 -8.53 -9.62 -16.83
CA PRO A 248 -9.81 -9.94 -17.47
C PRO A 248 -10.86 -10.42 -16.48
N ILE A 249 -10.48 -11.11 -15.39
CA ILE A 249 -11.38 -11.53 -14.32
C ILE A 249 -12.02 -10.32 -13.63
N MET A 250 -11.22 -9.29 -13.33
CA MET A 250 -11.74 -8.06 -12.72
C MET A 250 -12.62 -7.25 -13.67
N LYS A 251 -12.46 -7.40 -14.99
CA LYS A 251 -13.36 -6.79 -15.97
C LYS A 251 -14.68 -7.55 -16.09
N SER A 252 -14.65 -8.87 -16.09
CA SER A 252 -15.84 -9.71 -16.19
C SER A 252 -16.66 -9.76 -14.89
N GLY A 253 -16.00 -9.66 -13.73
CA GLY A 253 -16.61 -9.86 -12.41
C GLY A 253 -16.71 -11.36 -12.03
N ASP A 254 -15.88 -12.23 -12.61
CA ASP A 254 -15.78 -13.65 -12.27
C ASP A 254 -15.17 -13.80 -10.85
N LEU A 255 -16.06 -13.88 -9.86
CA LEU A 255 -15.67 -13.97 -8.46
C LEU A 255 -15.00 -15.31 -8.10
N GLU A 256 -15.34 -16.40 -8.76
CA GLU A 256 -14.74 -17.70 -8.48
C GLU A 256 -13.25 -17.70 -8.84
N SER A 257 -12.92 -17.22 -10.03
CA SER A 257 -11.53 -17.09 -10.48
C SER A 257 -10.77 -16.02 -9.69
N PHE A 258 -11.42 -14.90 -9.33
CA PHE A 258 -10.86 -13.86 -8.48
C PHE A 258 -10.41 -14.43 -7.12
N ILE A 259 -11.28 -15.17 -6.44
CA ILE A 259 -11.03 -15.80 -5.14
C ILE A 259 -9.81 -16.72 -5.22
N LYS A 260 -9.74 -17.59 -6.23
CA LYS A 260 -8.63 -18.55 -6.42
C LYS A 260 -7.28 -17.85 -6.53
N ILE A 261 -7.20 -16.77 -7.31
CA ILE A 261 -5.93 -16.07 -7.52
C ILE A 261 -5.54 -15.30 -6.25
N VAL A 262 -6.46 -14.59 -5.61
CA VAL A 262 -6.17 -13.75 -4.45
C VAL A 262 -5.70 -14.57 -3.25
N GLU A 263 -6.33 -15.71 -2.99
CA GLU A 263 -5.90 -16.61 -1.91
C GLU A 263 -4.56 -17.28 -2.22
N LEU A 264 -4.35 -17.72 -3.48
CA LEU A 264 -3.07 -18.27 -3.92
C LEU A 264 -1.92 -17.27 -3.72
N GLU A 265 -2.13 -16.02 -4.07
CA GLU A 265 -1.14 -14.93 -3.88
C GLU A 265 -0.79 -14.72 -2.41
N ALA A 266 -1.79 -14.72 -1.53
CA ALA A 266 -1.60 -14.60 -0.09
C ALA A 266 -0.78 -15.76 0.49
N LEU A 267 -1.14 -16.99 0.14
CA LEU A 267 -0.47 -18.20 0.61
C LEU A 267 0.95 -18.32 0.03
N SER A 268 1.14 -17.98 -1.24
CA SER A 268 2.46 -17.98 -1.89
C SER A 268 3.42 -16.98 -1.22
N LEU A 269 2.95 -15.78 -0.83
CA LEU A 269 3.75 -14.83 -0.08
C LEU A 269 4.29 -15.43 1.22
N HIS A 270 3.43 -16.08 2.00
CA HIS A 270 3.82 -16.71 3.27
C HIS A 270 4.73 -17.93 3.06
N ALA A 271 4.53 -18.70 1.99
CA ALA A 271 5.44 -19.79 1.62
C ALA A 271 6.86 -19.27 1.33
N MET A 272 7.01 -18.10 0.70
CA MET A 272 8.33 -17.48 0.49
C MET A 272 9.00 -17.08 1.80
N MET A 273 8.25 -16.63 2.79
CA MET A 273 8.78 -16.32 4.11
C MET A 273 9.25 -17.58 4.83
N MET A 274 8.45 -18.64 4.76
CA MET A 274 8.75 -19.95 5.38
C MET A 274 9.96 -20.65 4.76
N THR A 275 10.31 -20.33 3.51
CA THR A 275 11.43 -20.94 2.77
C THR A 275 12.65 -20.03 2.64
N SER A 276 12.63 -18.83 3.22
CA SER A 276 13.77 -17.90 3.22
C SER A 276 14.91 -18.38 4.15
N LYS A 277 16.07 -17.74 4.04
CA LYS A 277 17.23 -18.01 4.91
C LYS A 277 17.72 -16.71 5.55
N PRO A 278 17.50 -16.49 6.88
CA PRO A 278 16.75 -17.35 7.79
C PRO A 278 15.26 -17.42 7.43
N TYR A 279 14.61 -18.55 7.71
CA TYR A 279 13.17 -18.69 7.60
C TYR A 279 12.44 -17.94 8.71
N PHE A 280 11.21 -17.51 8.44
CA PHE A 280 10.34 -16.91 9.44
C PHE A 280 8.87 -17.16 9.12
N ILE A 281 8.04 -17.16 10.17
CA ILE A 281 6.61 -17.43 10.08
C ILE A 281 5.88 -16.25 10.72
N LEU A 282 5.01 -15.59 9.96
CA LEU A 282 4.21 -14.46 10.44
C LEU A 282 2.75 -14.84 10.69
N VAL A 283 2.25 -15.90 10.05
CA VAL A 283 0.92 -16.45 10.38
C VAL A 283 0.91 -17.02 11.79
N LYS A 284 -0.20 -16.85 12.49
CA LYS A 284 -0.43 -17.39 13.83
C LYS A 284 -1.45 -18.54 13.75
N PRO A 285 -1.59 -19.39 14.80
CA PRO A 285 -2.64 -20.41 14.81
C PRO A 285 -4.03 -19.83 14.48
N ASN A 286 -4.41 -18.71 15.11
CA ASN A 286 -5.68 -18.05 14.84
C ASN A 286 -5.84 -17.56 13.39
N THR A 287 -4.74 -17.22 12.69
CA THR A 287 -4.78 -16.90 11.26
C THR A 287 -5.24 -18.12 10.45
N LEU A 288 -4.71 -19.32 10.78
CA LEU A 288 -5.07 -20.57 10.11
C LEU A 288 -6.51 -21.00 10.42
N GLU A 289 -6.96 -20.83 11.67
CA GLU A 289 -8.35 -21.08 12.04
C GLU A 289 -9.33 -20.21 11.25
N ILE A 290 -9.03 -18.92 11.10
CA ILE A 290 -9.85 -18.01 10.28
C ILE A 290 -9.89 -18.50 8.83
N ILE A 291 -8.76 -18.88 8.25
CA ILE A 291 -8.67 -19.38 6.87
C ILE A 291 -9.54 -20.63 6.69
N ASN A 292 -9.44 -21.60 7.60
CA ASN A 292 -10.24 -22.83 7.55
C ASN A 292 -11.74 -22.52 7.62
N LYS A 293 -12.15 -21.65 8.55
CA LYS A 293 -13.56 -21.25 8.68
C LYS A 293 -14.08 -20.50 7.44
N VAL A 294 -13.27 -19.70 6.79
CA VAL A 294 -13.63 -19.04 5.52
C VAL A 294 -13.88 -20.07 4.42
N TRP A 295 -13.03 -21.08 4.31
CA TRP A 295 -13.20 -22.17 3.33
C TRP A 295 -14.44 -23.03 3.62
N GLU A 296 -14.70 -23.35 4.90
CA GLU A 296 -15.90 -24.07 5.34
C GLU A 296 -17.18 -23.29 5.00
N LEU A 297 -17.25 -22.00 5.34
CA LEU A 297 -18.39 -21.15 5.03
C LEU A 297 -18.63 -21.07 3.51
N ARG A 298 -17.58 -20.84 2.73
CA ARG A 298 -17.68 -20.75 1.27
C ARG A 298 -18.18 -22.06 0.67
N THR A 299 -17.71 -23.19 1.16
CA THR A 299 -18.12 -24.52 0.64
C THR A 299 -19.55 -24.84 0.99
N SER A 300 -19.97 -24.58 2.24
CA SER A 300 -21.30 -24.94 2.76
C SER A 300 -22.41 -24.01 2.27
N GLN A 301 -22.14 -22.68 2.23
CA GLN A 301 -23.16 -21.66 1.93
C GLN A 301 -23.01 -21.04 0.53
N LYS A 302 -21.97 -21.38 -0.22
CA LYS A 302 -21.68 -20.82 -1.55
C LYS A 302 -21.52 -19.29 -1.57
N LEU A 303 -21.10 -18.69 -0.44
CA LEU A 303 -20.86 -17.25 -0.34
C LEU A 303 -19.53 -16.87 -1.00
N PRO A 304 -19.48 -15.80 -1.82
CA PRO A 304 -18.27 -15.37 -2.51
C PRO A 304 -17.35 -14.54 -1.57
N ILE A 305 -16.87 -15.19 -0.53
CA ILE A 305 -15.90 -14.63 0.42
C ILE A 305 -14.51 -15.22 0.15
N CYS A 306 -13.47 -14.41 0.25
CA CYS A 306 -12.09 -14.86 0.25
C CYS A 306 -11.26 -14.10 1.29
N PHE A 307 -10.02 -14.55 1.47
CA PHE A 307 -9.06 -13.84 2.29
C PHE A 307 -7.84 -13.40 1.48
N THR A 308 -7.16 -12.37 1.98
CA THR A 308 -5.79 -12.07 1.61
C THR A 308 -4.99 -11.73 2.85
N LEU A 309 -3.68 -11.88 2.77
CA LEU A 309 -2.74 -11.63 3.86
C LEU A 309 -1.63 -10.73 3.34
N ASP A 310 -1.24 -9.74 4.13
CA ASP A 310 0.06 -9.08 3.96
C ASP A 310 1.12 -9.77 4.84
N ALA A 311 2.33 -9.22 4.90
CA ALA A 311 3.40 -9.76 5.76
C ALA A 311 3.07 -9.57 7.24
N GLY A 312 2.17 -10.40 7.77
CA GLY A 312 1.65 -10.35 9.14
C GLY A 312 0.67 -11.47 9.44
N ALA A 313 0.10 -11.44 10.65
CA ALA A 313 -0.88 -12.41 11.12
C ALA A 313 -2.34 -12.01 10.80
N ASN A 314 -2.57 -10.74 10.49
CA ASN A 314 -3.92 -10.19 10.31
C ASN A 314 -4.51 -10.63 8.97
N VAL A 315 -5.81 -10.90 8.96
CA VAL A 315 -6.52 -11.43 7.79
C VAL A 315 -7.45 -10.37 7.24
N HIS A 316 -7.32 -10.08 5.95
CA HIS A 316 -8.26 -9.27 5.20
C HIS A 316 -9.32 -10.18 4.57
N LEU A 317 -10.58 -10.03 4.97
CA LEU A 317 -11.70 -10.73 4.37
C LEU A 317 -12.30 -9.86 3.28
N LEU A 318 -12.29 -10.38 2.06
CA LEU A 318 -12.75 -9.67 0.87
C LEU A 318 -14.07 -10.29 0.37
N TYR A 319 -15.08 -9.45 0.12
CA TYR A 319 -16.39 -9.90 -0.33
C TYR A 319 -17.22 -8.78 -0.97
N PRO A 320 -18.18 -9.10 -1.86
CA PRO A 320 -19.07 -8.08 -2.44
C PRO A 320 -20.00 -7.47 -1.39
N LEU A 321 -20.32 -6.19 -1.56
CA LEU A 321 -21.25 -5.45 -0.67
C LEU A 321 -22.59 -6.16 -0.47
N ALA A 322 -23.11 -6.85 -1.49
CA ALA A 322 -24.38 -7.56 -1.42
C ALA A 322 -24.44 -8.63 -0.30
N TYR A 323 -23.30 -9.17 0.10
CA TYR A 323 -23.19 -10.21 1.15
C TYR A 323 -22.74 -9.65 2.50
N LYS A 324 -22.66 -8.32 2.64
CA LYS A 324 -22.14 -7.67 3.85
C LYS A 324 -22.86 -8.13 5.12
N LYS A 325 -24.19 -8.23 5.08
CA LYS A 325 -25.01 -8.63 6.24
C LYS A 325 -24.66 -10.03 6.73
N ASP A 326 -24.65 -10.99 5.82
CA ASP A 326 -24.42 -12.41 6.15
C ASP A 326 -22.98 -12.63 6.64
N ILE A 327 -22.00 -11.99 5.95
CA ILE A 327 -20.61 -12.12 6.30
C ILE A 327 -20.29 -11.38 7.62
N SER A 328 -20.92 -10.22 7.90
CA SER A 328 -20.77 -9.55 9.21
C SER A 328 -21.30 -10.41 10.34
N ALA A 329 -22.42 -11.10 10.15
CA ALA A 329 -22.96 -12.04 11.14
C ALA A 329 -21.98 -13.20 11.39
N PHE A 330 -21.41 -13.77 10.33
CA PHE A 330 -20.39 -14.82 10.42
C PHE A 330 -19.13 -14.33 11.18
N ILE A 331 -18.65 -13.12 10.89
CA ILE A 331 -17.50 -12.52 11.58
C ILE A 331 -17.79 -12.41 13.09
N ASP A 332 -18.95 -11.88 13.46
CA ASP A 332 -19.30 -11.67 14.86
C ASP A 332 -19.51 -12.99 15.64
N GLN A 333 -20.07 -14.01 14.99
CA GLN A 333 -20.41 -15.30 15.61
C GLN A 333 -19.22 -16.27 15.64
N GLU A 334 -18.42 -16.31 14.56
CA GLU A 334 -17.44 -17.39 14.34
C GLU A 334 -15.98 -16.92 14.32
N LEU A 335 -15.69 -15.70 13.83
CA LEU A 335 -14.32 -15.26 13.59
C LEU A 335 -13.76 -14.31 14.63
N LYS A 336 -14.61 -13.51 15.26
CA LYS A 336 -14.20 -12.49 16.24
C LYS A 336 -13.41 -13.05 17.40
N VAL A 337 -13.67 -14.29 17.80
CA VAL A 337 -12.96 -15.00 18.88
C VAL A 337 -11.47 -15.20 18.59
N PHE A 338 -11.08 -15.25 17.33
CA PHE A 338 -9.69 -15.38 16.88
C PHE A 338 -8.94 -14.05 16.77
N CYS A 339 -9.67 -12.93 16.89
CA CYS A 339 -9.08 -11.59 16.88
C CYS A 339 -8.59 -11.19 18.28
N GLN A 340 -7.50 -10.45 18.36
CA GLN A 340 -6.99 -9.88 19.60
C GLN A 340 -8.03 -8.93 20.21
N ASN A 341 -8.49 -9.23 21.40
CA ASN A 341 -9.57 -8.50 22.09
C ASN A 341 -10.88 -8.42 21.27
N GLY A 342 -11.14 -9.38 20.38
CA GLY A 342 -12.31 -9.39 19.52
C GLY A 342 -12.36 -8.23 18.51
N GLN A 343 -11.24 -7.62 18.14
CA GLN A 343 -11.21 -6.41 17.33
C GLN A 343 -10.99 -6.69 15.85
N TYR A 344 -11.75 -6.01 15.03
CA TYR A 344 -11.60 -5.95 13.58
C TYR A 344 -11.94 -4.56 13.04
N ILE A 345 -11.54 -4.26 11.82
CA ILE A 345 -11.81 -3.00 11.14
C ILE A 345 -12.67 -3.31 9.91
N SER A 346 -13.84 -2.70 9.81
CA SER A 346 -14.67 -2.75 8.61
C SER A 346 -14.25 -1.65 7.66
N ASP A 347 -13.79 -2.02 6.47
CA ASP A 347 -13.40 -1.11 5.40
C ASP A 347 -13.98 -1.59 4.05
N GLN A 348 -13.68 -0.88 3.02
CA GLN A 348 -14.07 -1.21 1.65
C GLN A 348 -13.13 -0.53 0.65
N VAL A 349 -13.26 -0.87 -0.62
CA VAL A 349 -12.54 -0.22 -1.71
C VAL A 349 -12.85 1.27 -1.75
N GLY A 350 -11.79 2.09 -1.82
CA GLY A 350 -11.80 3.55 -1.80
C GLY A 350 -11.38 4.18 -3.14
N LYS A 351 -11.46 5.50 -3.22
CA LYS A 351 -11.24 6.28 -4.47
C LYS A 351 -9.81 6.76 -4.68
N GLY A 352 -8.89 6.51 -3.76
CA GLY A 352 -7.55 7.10 -3.76
C GLY A 352 -7.44 8.29 -2.80
N ALA A 353 -6.30 9.01 -2.90
CA ALA A 353 -6.00 10.14 -2.01
C ALA A 353 -6.86 11.37 -2.31
N ILE A 354 -7.11 12.18 -1.28
CA ILE A 354 -7.86 13.42 -1.37
C ILE A 354 -7.15 14.55 -0.62
N LYS A 355 -7.24 15.77 -1.16
CA LYS A 355 -6.80 16.99 -0.50
C LYS A 355 -7.88 17.50 0.44
N PHE A 356 -7.54 18.03 1.61
CA PHE A 356 -8.48 18.58 2.59
C PHE A 356 -7.95 19.87 3.24
#